data_571d8a21963ac9af440287c822e9ed2d
#
_entry.id   571d8a21963ac9af440287c822e9ed2d
#
_cell.length_a   1.000
_cell.length_b   1.000
_cell.length_c   1.000
_cell.angle_alpha   90.00
_cell.angle_beta   90.00
_cell.angle_gamma   90.00
#
_symmetry.space_group_name_H-M   'P 1'
#
loop_
_entity.id
_entity.type
_entity.pdbx_description
1 polymer ?
#
loop_
_entity_poly.entity_id
_entity_poly.type
_entity_poly.pdbx_seq_one_letter_code
_entity_poly.pdbx_strand_id
1 'polypeptide(L)'
;MFDLTMGGTNDHTYELLEKMSEFPITGAFEDPLFERDIEGYIELRRRGRVPIVLHHAPLGHSFEIFRRAADACILGHSRIGNTIRRAGLMAGANLPFMLQNVGGQITRSMTTHMQSAFKTASFQFHCDAETWKADVVKERPDPVNGFLRVSEAPGLGLTLDEEELERLKNLKLPERAKWIIKTEFVNGTKMYNIADPQASIFMVRPDFRKWIPMSYNSPLQTEWWDDDGTPEYRAMF
;
A
#
# COMPACT_ATOMS: atom_id res chain seq x y z
N MET A 1 6.80 -5.90 8.06
CA MET A 1 7.11 -4.72 7.23
C MET A 1 6.19 -3.58 7.66
N PHE A 2 6.71 -2.36 7.71
CA PHE A 2 5.95 -1.15 8.01
C PHE A 2 5.95 -0.25 6.80
N ASP A 3 4.76 0.13 6.34
CA ASP A 3 4.57 1.08 5.25
C ASP A 3 4.39 2.48 5.83
N LEU A 4 5.30 3.39 5.51
CA LEU A 4 5.22 4.80 5.89
C LEU A 4 4.60 5.65 4.78
N THR A 5 4.36 5.05 3.65
CA THR A 5 3.67 5.64 2.48
C THR A 5 4.14 7.06 2.18
N MET A 6 5.46 7.23 2.03
CA MET A 6 6.11 8.50 1.70
C MET A 6 5.90 9.62 2.74
N GLY A 7 5.55 9.25 3.98
CA GLY A 7 5.17 10.21 5.02
C GLY A 7 6.33 10.72 5.87
N GLY A 8 7.55 10.22 5.69
CA GLY A 8 8.70 10.58 6.50
C GLY A 8 9.52 11.74 5.95
N THR A 9 10.23 12.43 6.83
CA THR A 9 11.39 13.28 6.49
C THR A 9 12.67 12.54 6.90
N ASN A 10 13.81 12.91 6.34
CA ASN A 10 15.07 12.19 6.56
C ASN A 10 15.41 12.01 8.04
N ASP A 11 15.39 13.08 8.81
CA ASP A 11 15.81 13.03 10.22
C ASP A 11 14.87 12.18 11.08
N HIS A 12 13.56 12.41 10.96
CA HIS A 12 12.57 11.64 11.71
C HIS A 12 12.53 10.17 11.29
N THR A 13 12.62 9.93 10.00
CA THR A 13 12.62 8.57 9.50
C THR A 13 13.83 7.83 10.00
N TYR A 14 15.00 8.48 10.01
CA TYR A 14 16.21 7.87 10.54
C TYR A 14 16.07 7.52 12.02
N GLU A 15 15.62 8.45 12.87
CA GLU A 15 15.36 8.18 14.29
C GLU A 15 14.36 7.05 14.50
N LEU A 16 13.27 7.02 13.70
CA LEU A 16 12.28 5.97 13.76
C LEU A 16 12.88 4.62 13.38
N LEU A 17 13.63 4.55 12.27
CA LEU A 17 14.26 3.33 11.82
C LEU A 17 15.28 2.82 12.86
N GLU A 18 16.03 3.70 13.47
CA GLU A 18 16.99 3.34 14.51
C GLU A 18 16.29 2.71 15.72
N LYS A 19 15.27 3.37 16.25
CA LYS A 19 14.47 2.85 17.38
C LYS A 19 13.77 1.54 17.02
N MET A 20 13.18 1.46 15.83
CA MET A 20 12.47 0.24 15.40
C MET A 20 13.41 -0.93 15.15
N SER A 21 14.69 -0.67 14.82
CA SER A 21 15.69 -1.72 14.61
C SER A 21 16.03 -2.51 15.90
N GLU A 22 15.69 -1.96 17.06
CA GLU A 22 15.82 -2.64 18.34
C GLU A 22 14.81 -3.79 18.54
N PHE A 23 13.73 -3.79 17.75
CA PHE A 23 12.70 -4.80 17.81
C PHE A 23 12.93 -5.90 16.76
N PRO A 24 13.15 -7.16 17.15
CA PRO A 24 13.44 -8.25 16.22
C PRO A 24 12.35 -8.50 15.17
N ILE A 25 11.11 -8.07 15.43
CA ILE A 25 9.98 -8.18 14.51
C ILE A 25 10.06 -7.20 13.32
N THR A 26 10.92 -6.20 13.40
CA THR A 26 11.07 -5.19 12.35
C THR A 26 11.88 -5.74 11.19
N GLY A 27 11.19 -6.17 10.14
CA GLY A 27 11.84 -6.80 8.99
C GLY A 27 12.18 -5.84 7.86
N ALA A 28 11.36 -4.83 7.59
CA ALA A 28 11.60 -3.85 6.53
C ALA A 28 10.71 -2.62 6.68
N PHE A 29 11.11 -1.52 6.04
CA PHE A 29 10.29 -0.31 5.85
C PHE A 29 9.99 -0.08 4.38
N GLU A 30 8.71 0.14 4.09
CA GLU A 30 8.20 0.46 2.77
C GLU A 30 8.03 1.97 2.64
N ASP A 31 8.53 2.53 1.54
CA ASP A 31 8.39 3.94 1.14
C ASP A 31 8.51 4.93 2.30
N PRO A 32 9.62 4.91 3.07
CA PRO A 32 9.74 5.75 4.26
C PRO A 32 9.87 7.24 3.98
N LEU A 33 10.31 7.64 2.80
CA LEU A 33 10.50 9.03 2.38
C LEU A 33 9.65 9.36 1.17
N PHE A 34 9.61 10.66 0.83
CA PHE A 34 9.00 11.08 -0.43
C PHE A 34 9.63 10.35 -1.61
N GLU A 35 8.81 9.87 -2.53
CA GLU A 35 9.21 8.95 -3.61
C GLU A 35 10.36 9.43 -4.50
N ARG A 36 10.57 10.75 -4.62
CA ARG A 36 11.62 11.33 -5.46
C ARG A 36 12.89 11.69 -4.71
N ASP A 37 12.91 11.50 -3.40
CA ASP A 37 14.09 11.78 -2.57
C ASP A 37 15.08 10.61 -2.61
N ILE A 38 15.64 10.34 -3.79
CA ILE A 38 16.56 9.23 -4.02
C ILE A 38 17.81 9.34 -3.15
N GLU A 39 18.33 10.53 -2.93
CA GLU A 39 19.51 10.73 -2.07
C GLU A 39 19.19 10.42 -0.61
N GLY A 40 18.00 10.80 -0.14
CA GLY A 40 17.50 10.41 1.18
C GLY A 40 17.37 8.90 1.33
N TYR A 41 16.83 8.20 0.35
CA TYR A 41 16.78 6.73 0.35
C TYR A 41 18.16 6.09 0.41
N ILE A 42 19.12 6.59 -0.38
CA ILE A 42 20.51 6.11 -0.36
C ILE A 42 21.12 6.31 1.03
N GLU A 43 20.90 7.47 1.63
CA GLU A 43 21.43 7.78 2.95
C GLU A 43 20.78 6.93 4.06
N LEU A 44 19.45 6.77 4.05
CA LEU A 44 18.77 5.88 4.98
C LEU A 44 19.28 4.45 4.89
N ARG A 45 19.46 3.95 3.67
CA ARG A 45 19.97 2.62 3.42
C ARG A 45 21.42 2.45 3.88
N ARG A 46 22.24 3.48 3.71
CA ARG A 46 23.66 3.48 4.15
C ARG A 46 23.79 3.45 5.67
N ARG A 47 22.92 4.16 6.39
CA ARG A 47 22.98 4.32 7.85
C ARG A 47 22.13 3.30 8.59
N GLY A 48 21.02 2.88 7.98
CA GLY A 48 20.02 2.02 8.61
C GLY A 48 20.46 0.56 8.70
N ARG A 49 19.87 -0.13 9.68
CA ARG A 49 20.02 -1.59 9.87
C ARG A 49 18.79 -2.35 9.40
N VAL A 50 17.72 -1.64 9.05
CA VAL A 50 16.45 -2.21 8.58
C VAL A 50 16.38 -2.03 7.07
N PRO A 51 16.08 -3.08 6.31
CA PRO A 51 15.94 -2.99 4.86
C PRO A 51 14.90 -1.98 4.42
N ILE A 52 15.21 -1.26 3.35
CA ILE A 52 14.32 -0.32 2.68
C ILE A 52 13.72 -0.98 1.45
N VAL A 53 12.41 -0.92 1.35
CA VAL A 53 11.62 -1.48 0.24
C VAL A 53 10.95 -0.35 -0.52
N LEU A 54 11.13 -0.29 -1.82
CA LEU A 54 10.50 0.69 -2.69
C LEU A 54 9.29 0.09 -3.38
N HIS A 55 8.12 0.67 -3.14
CA HIS A 55 6.90 0.36 -3.87
C HIS A 55 6.73 1.29 -5.08
N HIS A 56 6.82 2.58 -4.84
CA HIS A 56 6.74 3.58 -5.90
C HIS A 56 8.14 3.88 -6.44
N ALA A 57 8.29 3.73 -7.75
CA ALA A 57 9.54 3.96 -8.46
C ALA A 57 9.32 5.00 -9.57
N PRO A 58 9.17 6.30 -9.22
CA PRO A 58 8.77 7.35 -10.15
C PRO A 58 9.80 7.63 -11.23
N LEU A 59 11.07 7.37 -10.96
CA LEU A 59 12.16 7.53 -11.93
C LEU A 59 12.44 6.25 -12.71
N GLY A 60 11.75 5.17 -12.36
CA GLY A 60 11.88 3.86 -12.97
C GLY A 60 12.82 2.93 -12.21
N HIS A 61 12.38 1.69 -12.02
CA HIS A 61 13.11 0.68 -11.25
C HIS A 61 14.58 0.52 -11.69
N SER A 62 14.87 0.63 -12.99
CA SER A 62 16.24 0.52 -13.49
C SER A 62 17.16 1.58 -12.90
N PHE A 63 16.69 2.83 -12.83
CA PHE A 63 17.44 3.94 -12.26
C PHE A 63 17.67 3.76 -10.77
N GLU A 64 16.62 3.41 -10.03
CA GLU A 64 16.66 3.26 -8.57
C GLU A 64 17.53 2.07 -8.14
N ILE A 65 17.49 0.96 -8.90
CA ILE A 65 18.40 -0.17 -8.72
C ILE A 65 19.85 0.26 -8.98
N PHE A 66 20.10 0.96 -10.07
CA PHE A 66 21.44 1.45 -10.41
C PHE A 66 22.01 2.38 -9.32
N ARG A 67 21.16 3.25 -8.77
CA ARG A 67 21.50 4.14 -7.65
C ARG A 67 21.58 3.43 -6.29
N ARG A 68 21.17 2.17 -6.22
CA ARG A 68 21.10 1.39 -4.97
C ARG A 68 20.22 2.05 -3.90
N ALA A 69 19.08 2.58 -4.31
CA ALA A 69 18.15 3.29 -3.43
C ALA A 69 17.34 2.35 -2.52
N ALA A 70 17.28 1.05 -2.82
CA ALA A 70 16.51 0.07 -2.06
C ALA A 70 17.22 -1.26 -1.90
N ASP A 71 16.79 -2.04 -0.90
CA ASP A 71 17.19 -3.42 -0.66
C ASP A 71 16.24 -4.42 -1.30
N ALA A 72 15.01 -4.00 -1.54
CA ALA A 72 13.97 -4.78 -2.21
C ALA A 72 12.96 -3.86 -2.88
N CYS A 73 12.10 -4.43 -3.73
CA CYS A 73 11.04 -3.68 -4.40
C CYS A 73 9.68 -4.36 -4.23
N ILE A 74 8.62 -3.55 -4.36
CA ILE A 74 7.25 -4.04 -4.49
C ILE A 74 6.80 -3.82 -5.93
N LEU A 75 6.38 -4.89 -6.57
CA LEU A 75 5.78 -4.84 -7.90
C LEU A 75 4.26 -4.82 -7.73
N GLY A 76 3.73 -3.63 -7.43
CA GLY A 76 2.32 -3.41 -7.17
C GLY A 76 1.49 -3.16 -8.42
N HIS A 77 0.19 -3.51 -8.37
CA HIS A 77 -0.86 -3.19 -9.35
C HIS A 77 -0.48 -3.47 -10.82
N SER A 78 0.41 -4.41 -11.05
CA SER A 78 1.04 -4.63 -12.34
C SER A 78 0.24 -5.62 -13.17
N ARG A 79 -0.03 -5.24 -14.41
CA ARG A 79 -0.51 -6.17 -15.43
C ARG A 79 0.55 -7.24 -15.69
N ILE A 80 0.12 -8.47 -15.94
CA ILE A 80 0.99 -9.65 -16.05
C ILE A 80 2.24 -9.43 -16.92
N GLY A 81 2.11 -8.86 -18.13
CA GLY A 81 3.25 -8.63 -19.01
C GLY A 81 4.25 -7.62 -18.46
N ASN A 82 3.78 -6.57 -17.78
CA ASN A 82 4.63 -5.59 -17.12
C ASN A 82 5.32 -6.20 -15.89
N THR A 83 4.60 -7.03 -15.13
CA THR A 83 5.17 -7.75 -13.97
C THR A 83 6.26 -8.72 -14.42
N ILE A 84 6.07 -9.49 -15.48
CA ILE A 84 7.10 -10.38 -16.03
C ILE A 84 8.37 -9.61 -16.40
N ARG A 85 8.22 -8.48 -17.09
CA ARG A 85 9.36 -7.64 -17.48
C ARG A 85 10.13 -7.09 -16.29
N ARG A 86 9.39 -6.58 -15.27
CA ARG A 86 10.00 -6.07 -14.03
C ARG A 86 10.65 -7.19 -13.21
N ALA A 87 10.00 -8.35 -13.11
CA ALA A 87 10.57 -9.51 -12.43
C ALA A 87 11.90 -9.96 -13.09
N GLY A 88 11.98 -9.90 -14.42
CA GLY A 88 13.23 -10.16 -15.15
C GLY A 88 14.33 -9.17 -14.80
N LEU A 89 14.00 -7.87 -14.67
CA LEU A 89 14.94 -6.84 -14.22
C LEU A 89 15.43 -7.12 -12.78
N MET A 90 14.52 -7.45 -11.85
CA MET A 90 14.86 -7.78 -10.47
C MET A 90 15.75 -9.03 -10.40
N ALA A 91 15.43 -10.05 -11.20
CA ALA A 91 16.25 -11.27 -11.28
C ALA A 91 17.65 -10.97 -11.81
N GLY A 92 17.79 -10.14 -12.86
CA GLY A 92 19.07 -9.72 -13.41
C GLY A 92 19.94 -8.92 -12.41
N ALA A 93 19.29 -8.13 -11.56
CA ALA A 93 19.94 -7.36 -10.49
C ALA A 93 20.15 -8.16 -9.20
N ASN A 94 19.70 -9.40 -9.13
CA ASN A 94 19.64 -10.22 -7.91
C ASN A 94 18.95 -9.48 -6.74
N LEU A 95 17.88 -8.74 -7.02
CA LEU A 95 17.14 -7.96 -6.06
C LEU A 95 15.84 -8.68 -5.69
N PRO A 96 15.58 -8.95 -4.41
CA PRO A 96 14.33 -9.55 -3.97
C PRO A 96 13.16 -8.58 -4.20
N PHE A 97 11.99 -9.13 -4.40
CA PHE A 97 10.78 -8.33 -4.52
C PHE A 97 9.55 -9.04 -3.96
N MET A 98 8.51 -8.26 -3.72
CA MET A 98 7.18 -8.67 -3.34
C MET A 98 6.20 -8.37 -4.47
N LEU A 99 5.18 -9.21 -4.64
CA LEU A 99 4.02 -8.89 -5.46
C LEU A 99 2.92 -8.29 -4.59
N GLN A 100 2.37 -7.17 -5.01
CA GLN A 100 1.20 -6.56 -4.39
C GLN A 100 0.14 -6.30 -5.45
N ASN A 101 -0.96 -7.02 -5.37
CA ASN A 101 -2.05 -6.91 -6.33
C ASN A 101 -3.37 -6.81 -5.59
N VAL A 102 -3.96 -5.63 -5.60
CA VAL A 102 -5.30 -5.40 -5.04
C VAL A 102 -6.33 -6.08 -5.90
N GLY A 103 -7.25 -6.82 -5.28
CA GLY A 103 -8.35 -7.50 -5.95
C GLY A 103 -8.83 -8.74 -5.22
N GLY A 104 -9.82 -9.41 -5.82
CA GLY A 104 -10.40 -10.64 -5.29
C GLY A 104 -9.61 -11.91 -5.66
N GLN A 105 -10.29 -13.03 -5.66
CA GLN A 105 -9.70 -14.36 -5.84
C GLN A 105 -9.01 -14.56 -7.19
N ILE A 106 -9.51 -13.94 -8.26
CA ILE A 106 -8.88 -13.99 -9.59
C ILE A 106 -7.47 -13.40 -9.51
N THR A 107 -7.35 -12.22 -8.92
CA THR A 107 -6.07 -11.55 -8.72
C THR A 107 -5.16 -12.36 -7.80
N ARG A 108 -5.71 -12.92 -6.72
CA ARG A 108 -4.94 -13.75 -5.78
C ARG A 108 -4.39 -15.00 -6.45
N SER A 109 -5.20 -15.72 -7.20
CA SER A 109 -4.74 -16.92 -7.93
C SER A 109 -3.65 -16.56 -8.95
N MET A 110 -3.85 -15.51 -9.75
CA MET A 110 -2.84 -15.03 -10.68
C MET A 110 -1.52 -14.69 -9.96
N THR A 111 -1.60 -14.00 -8.83
CA THR A 111 -0.43 -13.62 -8.03
C THR A 111 0.28 -14.84 -7.46
N THR A 112 -0.47 -15.85 -6.99
CA THR A 112 0.10 -17.12 -6.48
C THR A 112 0.90 -17.84 -7.58
N HIS A 113 0.37 -17.92 -8.80
CA HIS A 113 1.09 -18.50 -9.94
C HIS A 113 2.36 -17.69 -10.28
N MET A 114 2.28 -16.37 -10.33
CA MET A 114 3.45 -15.54 -10.59
C MET A 114 4.52 -15.67 -9.51
N GLN A 115 4.10 -15.66 -8.23
CA GLN A 115 5.01 -15.81 -7.09
C GLN A 115 5.78 -17.12 -7.15
N SER A 116 5.13 -18.21 -7.54
CA SER A 116 5.77 -19.51 -7.66
C SER A 116 6.77 -19.62 -8.81
N ALA A 117 6.60 -18.80 -9.85
CA ALA A 117 7.43 -18.83 -11.05
C ALA A 117 8.65 -17.89 -10.98
N PHE A 118 8.60 -16.84 -10.17
CA PHE A 118 9.66 -15.83 -10.13
C PHE A 118 10.67 -16.11 -9.02
N LYS A 119 11.92 -16.42 -9.39
CA LYS A 119 12.97 -16.81 -8.44
C LYS A 119 13.27 -15.78 -7.35
N THR A 120 13.21 -14.50 -7.67
CA THR A 120 13.53 -13.40 -6.74
C THR A 120 12.30 -12.80 -6.06
N ALA A 121 11.10 -13.34 -6.32
CA ALA A 121 9.89 -13.03 -5.56
C ALA A 121 9.91 -13.74 -4.20
N SER A 122 10.85 -13.37 -3.35
CA SER A 122 11.15 -14.08 -2.10
C SER A 122 10.42 -13.57 -0.88
N PHE A 123 9.74 -12.43 -0.99
CA PHE A 123 8.83 -11.94 0.05
C PHE A 123 7.44 -12.55 -0.13
N GLN A 124 6.64 -12.52 0.96
CA GLN A 124 5.21 -12.82 0.86
C GLN A 124 4.54 -11.86 -0.14
N PHE A 125 3.56 -12.33 -0.89
CA PHE A 125 2.76 -11.42 -1.67
C PHE A 125 1.61 -10.83 -0.84
N HIS A 126 1.11 -9.68 -1.27
CA HIS A 126 -0.05 -9.03 -0.69
C HIS A 126 -1.22 -9.02 -1.68
N CYS A 127 -2.40 -9.34 -1.19
CA CYS A 127 -3.65 -9.28 -1.95
C CYS A 127 -4.82 -9.03 -0.99
N ASP A 128 -5.79 -8.24 -1.42
CA ASP A 128 -6.93 -7.84 -0.57
C ASP A 128 -8.10 -8.83 -0.63
N ALA A 129 -7.89 -10.04 -1.14
CA ALA A 129 -8.99 -11.00 -1.35
C ALA A 129 -9.79 -11.31 -0.08
N GLU A 130 -9.15 -11.26 1.09
CA GLU A 130 -9.78 -11.49 2.38
C GLU A 130 -10.66 -10.31 2.85
N THR A 131 -10.46 -9.13 2.29
CA THR A 131 -11.23 -7.93 2.68
C THR A 131 -12.59 -7.84 1.97
N TRP A 132 -12.78 -8.61 0.90
CA TRP A 132 -14.01 -8.60 0.11
C TRP A 132 -15.06 -9.53 0.72
N LYS A 133 -16.26 -8.99 0.95
CA LYS A 133 -17.42 -9.77 1.43
C LYS A 133 -17.97 -10.74 0.38
N ALA A 134 -17.78 -10.40 -0.89
CA ALA A 134 -18.26 -11.16 -2.04
C ALA A 134 -17.17 -11.25 -3.11
N ASP A 135 -17.22 -12.27 -3.94
CA ASP A 135 -16.28 -12.46 -5.05
C ASP A 135 -17.02 -13.15 -6.21
N VAL A 136 -16.52 -12.95 -7.40
CA VAL A 136 -17.13 -13.44 -8.66
C VAL A 136 -16.72 -14.88 -9.02
N VAL A 137 -16.11 -15.60 -8.11
CA VAL A 137 -15.68 -17.00 -8.32
C VAL A 137 -16.15 -17.89 -7.18
N LYS A 138 -16.31 -19.18 -7.49
CA LYS A 138 -16.81 -20.18 -6.54
C LYS A 138 -15.74 -20.61 -5.52
N GLU A 139 -14.51 -20.72 -5.97
CA GLU A 139 -13.38 -21.19 -5.15
C GLU A 139 -12.80 -20.03 -4.32
N ARG A 140 -12.64 -20.29 -3.03
CA ARG A 140 -11.99 -19.38 -2.08
C ARG A 140 -10.98 -20.14 -1.23
N PRO A 141 -9.82 -20.49 -1.81
CA PRO A 141 -8.83 -21.27 -1.08
C PRO A 141 -8.28 -20.45 0.10
N ASP A 142 -8.32 -21.06 1.28
CA ASP A 142 -7.76 -20.46 2.48
C ASP A 142 -6.26 -20.71 2.60
N PRO A 143 -5.49 -19.75 3.11
CA PRO A 143 -4.09 -19.97 3.46
C PRO A 143 -3.95 -21.02 4.57
N VAL A 144 -3.04 -21.95 4.40
CA VAL A 144 -2.68 -22.93 5.44
C VAL A 144 -1.27 -22.61 5.94
N ASN A 145 -1.14 -22.33 7.21
CA ASN A 145 0.14 -21.91 7.82
C ASN A 145 0.85 -20.76 7.08
N GLY A 146 0.08 -19.81 6.57
CA GLY A 146 0.61 -18.66 5.81
C GLY A 146 0.94 -18.95 4.34
N PHE A 147 0.61 -20.15 3.82
CA PHE A 147 0.88 -20.53 2.44
C PHE A 147 -0.41 -20.78 1.66
N LEU A 148 -0.42 -20.33 0.42
CA LEU A 148 -1.43 -20.70 -0.57
C LEU A 148 -0.87 -21.75 -1.52
N ARG A 149 -1.65 -22.81 -1.76
CA ARG A 149 -1.29 -23.81 -2.76
C ARG A 149 -1.54 -23.26 -4.16
N VAL A 150 -0.56 -23.40 -5.04
CA VAL A 150 -0.76 -23.14 -6.47
C VAL A 150 -1.72 -24.18 -7.04
N SER A 151 -2.77 -23.75 -7.74
CA SER A 151 -3.72 -24.67 -8.36
C SER A 151 -3.09 -25.40 -9.54
N GLU A 152 -3.38 -26.69 -9.66
CA GLU A 152 -2.99 -27.51 -10.81
C GLU A 152 -4.14 -27.66 -11.83
N ALA A 153 -5.31 -27.09 -11.53
CA ALA A 153 -6.45 -27.09 -12.44
C ALA A 153 -6.20 -26.14 -13.64
N PRO A 154 -6.88 -26.35 -14.77
CA PRO A 154 -6.70 -25.51 -15.96
C PRO A 154 -6.91 -24.03 -15.68
N GLY A 155 -6.14 -23.19 -16.36
CA GLY A 155 -6.20 -21.73 -16.20
C GLY A 155 -5.71 -21.28 -14.82
N LEU A 156 -6.50 -20.49 -14.13
CA LEU A 156 -6.22 -20.03 -12.77
C LEU A 156 -6.76 -20.98 -11.69
N GLY A 157 -7.39 -22.10 -12.10
CA GLY A 157 -8.02 -23.03 -11.18
C GLY A 157 -9.26 -22.45 -10.49
N LEU A 158 -9.98 -21.56 -11.16
CA LEU A 158 -11.15 -20.89 -10.66
C LEU A 158 -12.32 -21.05 -11.63
N THR A 159 -13.52 -21.11 -11.08
CA THR A 159 -14.78 -21.17 -11.82
C THR A 159 -15.56 -19.88 -11.58
N LEU A 160 -15.97 -19.20 -12.66
CA LEU A 160 -16.78 -18.00 -12.54
C LEU A 160 -18.14 -18.32 -11.91
N ASP A 161 -18.56 -17.52 -10.96
CA ASP A 161 -19.89 -17.52 -10.41
C ASP A 161 -20.73 -16.47 -11.14
N GLU A 162 -21.42 -16.90 -12.18
CA GLU A 162 -22.18 -16.01 -13.06
C GLU A 162 -23.40 -15.38 -12.34
N GLU A 163 -24.01 -16.09 -11.39
CA GLU A 163 -25.12 -15.56 -10.61
C GLU A 163 -24.64 -14.41 -9.71
N GLU A 164 -23.54 -14.63 -9.02
CA GLU A 164 -22.93 -13.62 -8.15
C GLU A 164 -22.40 -12.43 -8.97
N LEU A 165 -21.83 -12.69 -10.15
CA LEU A 165 -21.38 -11.64 -11.06
C LEU A 165 -22.56 -10.72 -11.47
N GLU A 166 -23.69 -11.30 -11.88
CA GLU A 166 -24.88 -10.50 -12.24
C GLU A 166 -25.46 -9.78 -11.02
N ARG A 167 -25.47 -10.41 -9.86
CA ARG A 167 -25.91 -9.75 -8.62
C ARG A 167 -25.04 -8.53 -8.31
N LEU A 168 -23.71 -8.68 -8.35
CA LEU A 168 -22.78 -7.60 -8.05
C LEU A 168 -22.79 -6.48 -9.08
N LYS A 169 -22.97 -6.81 -10.35
CA LYS A 169 -23.12 -5.83 -11.45
C LYS A 169 -24.31 -4.91 -11.24
N ASN A 170 -25.40 -5.45 -10.68
CA ASN A 170 -26.63 -4.70 -10.41
C ASN A 170 -26.69 -4.10 -9.00
N LEU A 171 -25.67 -4.33 -8.19
CA LEU A 171 -25.58 -3.80 -6.83
C LEU A 171 -25.43 -2.28 -6.85
N LYS A 172 -26.39 -1.60 -6.27
CA LYS A 172 -26.27 -0.16 -6.00
C LYS A 172 -25.58 0.02 -4.66
N LEU A 173 -24.40 0.58 -4.70
CA LEU A 173 -23.71 0.98 -3.47
C LEU A 173 -24.43 2.20 -2.87
N PRO A 174 -24.62 2.24 -1.54
CA PRO A 174 -25.13 3.44 -0.90
C PRO A 174 -24.16 4.61 -1.14
N GLU A 175 -24.74 5.77 -1.38
CA GLU A 175 -23.92 7.00 -1.40
C GLU A 175 -23.31 7.19 -0.02
N ARG A 176 -22.02 7.34 0.02
CA ARG A 176 -21.32 7.67 1.25
C ARG A 176 -21.36 9.18 1.40
N ALA A 177 -21.93 9.66 2.50
CA ALA A 177 -21.94 11.08 2.82
C ALA A 177 -20.51 11.61 2.96
N LYS A 178 -20.34 12.87 2.66
CA LYS A 178 -19.11 13.60 3.00
C LYS A 178 -19.07 13.83 4.51
N TRP A 179 -17.88 13.94 5.05
CA TRP A 179 -17.68 14.24 6.47
C TRP A 179 -16.56 15.26 6.66
N ILE A 180 -16.39 15.76 7.87
CA ILE A 180 -15.30 16.67 8.19
C ILE A 180 -14.14 15.86 8.80
N ILE A 181 -12.93 16.19 8.39
CA ILE A 181 -11.70 15.78 9.08
C ILE A 181 -11.20 16.99 9.84
N LYS A 182 -11.12 16.88 11.16
CA LYS A 182 -10.57 17.87 12.04
C LYS A 182 -9.14 17.46 12.39
N THR A 183 -8.20 18.33 12.10
CA THR A 183 -6.79 18.18 12.48
C THR A 183 -6.43 19.25 13.50
N GLU A 184 -5.91 18.84 14.65
CA GLU A 184 -5.45 19.74 15.70
C GLU A 184 -3.93 19.65 15.85
N PHE A 185 -3.27 20.80 15.81
CA PHE A 185 -1.83 20.94 15.97
C PHE A 185 -1.49 21.21 17.44
N VAL A 186 -0.26 20.88 17.86
CA VAL A 186 0.20 21.07 19.24
C VAL A 186 0.06 22.52 19.73
N ASN A 187 0.16 23.50 18.83
CA ASN A 187 -0.01 24.90 19.16
C ASN A 187 -1.49 25.33 19.31
N GLY A 188 -2.43 24.38 19.24
CA GLY A 188 -3.86 24.65 19.35
C GLY A 188 -4.54 25.09 18.05
N THR A 189 -3.79 25.24 16.95
CA THR A 189 -4.39 25.52 15.64
C THR A 189 -5.22 24.33 15.18
N LYS A 190 -6.41 24.60 14.66
CA LYS A 190 -7.32 23.60 14.11
C LYS A 190 -7.52 23.83 12.63
N MET A 191 -7.47 22.74 11.88
CA MET A 191 -7.74 22.72 10.44
C MET A 191 -8.89 21.76 10.17
N TYR A 192 -9.81 22.17 9.34
CA TYR A 192 -10.98 21.40 8.95
C TYR A 192 -10.95 21.16 7.45
N ASN A 193 -11.16 19.91 7.05
CA ASN A 193 -11.19 19.51 5.65
C ASN A 193 -12.44 18.69 5.38
N ILE A 194 -13.13 18.97 4.28
CA ILE A 194 -14.21 18.14 3.83
C ILE A 194 -13.62 16.88 3.17
N ALA A 195 -13.97 15.74 3.71
CA ALA A 195 -13.63 14.44 3.16
C ALA A 195 -14.68 14.03 2.14
N ASP A 196 -14.27 13.87 0.89
CA ASP A 196 -15.11 13.41 -0.20
C ASP A 196 -14.74 11.98 -0.58
N PRO A 197 -15.60 10.98 -0.31
CA PRO A 197 -15.31 9.59 -0.63
C PRO A 197 -15.10 9.33 -2.13
N GLN A 198 -15.53 10.24 -2.99
CA GLN A 198 -15.30 10.17 -4.43
C GLN A 198 -13.92 10.73 -4.84
N ALA A 199 -13.28 11.51 -3.98
CA ALA A 199 -12.04 12.21 -4.31
C ALA A 199 -10.78 11.44 -3.97
N SER A 200 -10.77 10.64 -2.89
CA SER A 200 -9.60 9.89 -2.45
C SER A 200 -9.98 8.75 -1.49
N ILE A 201 -9.30 7.63 -1.61
CA ILE A 201 -9.38 6.53 -0.65
C ILE A 201 -8.49 6.79 0.59
N PHE A 202 -7.59 7.75 0.53
CA PHE A 202 -6.63 8.09 1.58
C PHE A 202 -7.04 9.35 2.35
N MET A 203 -8.30 9.43 2.75
CA MET A 203 -8.94 10.64 3.29
C MET A 203 -8.40 11.09 4.65
N VAL A 204 -7.79 10.20 5.40
CA VAL A 204 -7.23 10.49 6.74
C VAL A 204 -5.81 11.01 6.68
N ARG A 205 -5.19 10.96 5.52
CA ARG A 205 -3.82 11.46 5.34
C ARG A 205 -3.86 12.84 4.71
N PRO A 206 -2.96 13.72 5.10
CA PRO A 206 -2.67 14.88 4.28
C PRO A 206 -2.34 14.40 2.88
N ASP A 207 -3.22 14.69 1.93
CA ASP A 207 -2.98 14.35 0.54
C ASP A 207 -1.92 15.30 0.01
N PHE A 208 -0.72 14.79 -0.25
CA PHE A 208 0.36 15.58 -0.82
C PHE A 208 -0.03 16.28 -2.14
N ARG A 209 -1.03 15.77 -2.84
CA ARG A 209 -1.60 16.41 -4.04
C ARG A 209 -2.40 17.66 -3.71
N LYS A 210 -2.93 17.76 -2.50
CA LYS A 210 -3.71 18.91 -2.02
C LYS A 210 -2.89 19.87 -1.16
N TRP A 211 -1.61 19.55 -0.95
CA TRP A 211 -0.71 20.39 -0.16
C TRP A 211 -1.24 20.70 1.24
N ILE A 212 -1.89 19.72 1.86
CA ILE A 212 -2.30 19.85 3.25
C ILE A 212 -1.02 19.91 4.10
N PRO A 213 -0.79 20.98 4.87
CA PRO A 213 0.42 21.11 5.66
C PRO A 213 0.55 19.96 6.65
N MET A 214 1.67 19.28 6.62
CA MET A 214 2.05 18.33 7.65
C MET A 214 3.25 18.87 8.42
N SER A 215 3.19 18.79 9.74
CA SER A 215 4.35 19.03 10.57
C SER A 215 4.75 17.73 11.26
N TYR A 216 5.86 17.17 10.84
CA TYR A 216 6.41 15.96 11.44
C TYR A 216 6.96 16.20 12.86
N ASN A 217 7.26 17.45 13.19
CA ASN A 217 7.76 17.85 14.50
C ASN A 217 6.64 18.18 15.50
N SER A 218 5.40 18.19 15.04
CA SER A 218 4.24 18.48 15.87
C SER A 218 3.30 17.28 15.82
N PRO A 219 3.08 16.57 16.91
CA PRO A 219 2.03 15.58 16.98
C PRO A 219 0.72 16.20 16.51
N LEU A 220 0.07 15.53 15.60
CA LEU A 220 -1.24 15.89 15.08
C LEU A 220 -2.27 14.95 15.68
N GLN A 221 -3.40 15.50 16.08
CA GLN A 221 -4.58 14.69 16.35
C GLN A 221 -5.55 14.87 15.21
N THR A 222 -5.95 13.77 14.59
CA THR A 222 -6.91 13.78 13.49
C THR A 222 -8.15 13.01 13.90
N GLU A 223 -9.29 13.65 13.80
CA GLU A 223 -10.61 13.10 14.13
C GLU A 223 -11.51 13.12 12.90
N TRP A 224 -12.32 12.10 12.77
CA TRP A 224 -13.43 12.11 11.85
C TRP A 224 -14.65 12.66 12.56
N TRP A 225 -15.30 13.62 11.93
CA TRP A 225 -16.51 14.23 12.43
C TRP A 225 -17.61 14.01 11.40
N ASP A 226 -18.41 13.00 11.66
CA ASP A 226 -19.61 12.70 10.88
C ASP A 226 -20.73 13.69 11.20
N ASP A 227 -21.69 13.84 10.29
CA ASP A 227 -22.84 14.70 10.54
C ASP A 227 -23.61 14.22 11.78
N ASP A 228 -23.45 14.96 12.85
CA ASP A 228 -24.11 14.74 14.14
C ASP A 228 -25.40 15.57 14.29
N GLY A 229 -25.79 16.31 13.24
CA GLY A 229 -26.97 17.17 13.21
C GLY A 229 -26.81 18.49 13.97
N THR A 230 -25.62 18.77 14.50
CA THR A 230 -25.39 20.00 15.28
C THR A 230 -25.28 21.24 14.41
N PRO A 231 -25.62 22.43 14.93
CA PRO A 231 -25.37 23.70 14.25
C PRO A 231 -23.87 23.92 13.96
N GLU A 232 -23.00 23.47 14.88
CA GLU A 232 -21.54 23.54 14.74
C GLU A 232 -21.04 22.78 13.51
N TYR A 233 -21.51 21.53 13.34
CA TYR A 233 -21.16 20.75 12.15
C TYR A 233 -21.58 21.47 10.87
N ARG A 234 -22.82 21.95 10.83
CA ARG A 234 -23.37 22.64 9.65
C ARG A 234 -22.67 23.94 9.33
N ALA A 235 -22.15 24.62 10.33
CA ALA A 235 -21.41 25.86 10.13
C ALA A 235 -19.99 25.61 9.59
N MET A 236 -19.43 24.42 9.83
CA MET A 236 -18.10 24.02 9.38
C MET A 236 -18.11 23.27 8.04
N PHE A 237 -19.22 22.62 7.70
CA PHE A 237 -19.43 21.89 6.45
C PHE A 237 -19.85 22.82 5.31
#